data_d9534ed1f02be56a20d9436f1e2009a4
#
_entry.id   d9534ed1f02be56a20d9436f1e2009a4
#
_cell.length_a   1.000
_cell.length_b   1.000
_cell.length_c   1.000
_cell.angle_alpha   90.00
_cell.angle_beta   90.00
_cell.angle_gamma   90.00
#
_symmetry.space_group_name_H-M   'P 1'
#
loop_
_entity.id
_entity.type
_entity.pdbx_description
1 polymer ?
#
loop_
_entity_poly.entity_id
_entity_poly.type
_entity_poly.pdbx_seq_one_letter_code
_entity_poly.pdbx_strand_id
1 'polypeptide(L)'
;MDHVKGLFPLVDELVMMGDYSVELVSVAPVLDIITNNLLNNLIWPDFTVIPSVSKAVIRLKEIPLERPSVLDRISVTPVLVTHTVYTVGFVVRQDDGRGFMFTADTGPTKRFWEVAGGEKDIGFIIADVSFPNRLADLATLSGHMTPSMLMESIDAHELGDRLFYVSHMKPVFAREIIAEFERSGRKNIRFLRQSEILTV
;
A
#
# COMPACT_ATOMS: atom_id res chain seq x y z
N MET A 1 -6.46 4.40 -9.81
CA MET A 1 -7.57 5.31 -9.39
C MET A 1 -8.20 4.85 -8.09
N ASP A 2 -8.43 3.57 -7.88
CA ASP A 2 -9.10 3.03 -6.71
C ASP A 2 -8.36 3.28 -5.38
N HIS A 3 -7.04 3.45 -5.39
CA HIS A 3 -6.23 3.78 -4.20
C HIS A 3 -6.14 5.29 -3.89
N VAL A 4 -6.52 6.16 -4.82
CA VAL A 4 -6.53 7.61 -4.60
C VAL A 4 -7.93 8.21 -4.53
N LYS A 5 -8.98 7.43 -4.82
CA LYS A 5 -10.37 7.92 -4.85
C LYS A 5 -10.84 8.55 -3.53
N GLY A 6 -10.30 8.11 -2.41
CA GLY A 6 -10.61 8.68 -1.09
C GLY A 6 -10.06 10.09 -0.87
N LEU A 7 -9.08 10.51 -1.66
CA LEU A 7 -8.52 11.86 -1.56
C LEU A 7 -9.56 12.94 -1.94
N PHE A 8 -10.38 12.68 -2.96
CA PHE A 8 -11.36 13.65 -3.46
C PHE A 8 -12.40 14.06 -2.40
N PRO A 9 -13.18 13.14 -1.79
CA PRO A 9 -14.13 13.53 -0.76
C PRO A 9 -13.46 14.08 0.49
N LEU A 10 -12.26 13.62 0.85
CA LEU A 10 -11.51 14.18 1.98
C LEU A 10 -11.20 15.66 1.74
N VAL A 11 -10.71 16.01 0.56
CA VAL A 11 -10.37 17.41 0.24
C VAL A 11 -11.62 18.29 0.18
N ASP A 12 -12.71 17.79 -0.40
CA ASP A 12 -13.99 18.53 -0.44
C ASP A 12 -14.48 18.84 0.99
N GLU A 13 -14.42 17.88 1.91
CA GLU A 13 -14.75 18.09 3.33
C GLU A 13 -13.82 19.13 3.98
N LEU A 14 -12.50 19.05 3.75
CA LEU A 14 -11.54 20.00 4.32
C LEU A 14 -11.79 21.42 3.82
N VAL A 15 -12.13 21.59 2.55
CA VAL A 15 -12.52 22.90 1.99
C VAL A 15 -13.76 23.46 2.68
N MET A 16 -14.77 22.63 2.93
CA MET A 16 -16.01 23.04 3.59
C MET A 16 -15.80 23.36 5.08
N MET A 17 -14.82 22.73 5.73
CA MET A 17 -14.48 23.00 7.15
C MET A 17 -13.67 24.29 7.35
N GLY A 18 -13.13 24.89 6.29
CA GLY A 18 -12.31 26.10 6.36
C GLY A 18 -10.81 25.81 6.49
N ASP A 19 -10.04 26.58 7.25
CA ASP A 19 -8.56 26.60 7.31
C ASP A 19 -7.86 25.26 7.64
N TYR A 20 -8.31 24.14 7.09
CA TYR A 20 -7.70 22.83 7.24
C TYR A 20 -6.87 22.46 6.02
N SER A 21 -5.80 21.71 6.26
CA SER A 21 -4.95 21.15 5.19
C SER A 21 -4.53 19.74 5.53
N VAL A 22 -4.20 18.96 4.49
CA VAL A 22 -3.66 17.61 4.62
C VAL A 22 -2.31 17.52 3.94
N GLU A 23 -1.38 16.75 4.52
CA GLU A 23 -0.13 16.41 3.84
C GLU A 23 -0.33 15.15 2.99
N LEU A 24 -0.05 15.27 1.70
CA LEU A 24 0.07 14.14 0.79
C LEU A 24 1.54 13.72 0.74
N VAL A 25 1.86 12.61 1.38
CA VAL A 25 3.23 12.15 1.58
C VAL A 25 3.52 10.96 0.69
N SER A 26 4.52 11.03 -0.16
CA SER A 26 4.99 9.91 -0.98
C SER A 26 6.39 10.21 -1.56
N VAL A 27 6.90 9.30 -2.38
CA VAL A 27 8.11 9.52 -3.19
C VAL A 27 7.79 10.44 -4.38
N ALA A 28 8.78 11.17 -4.87
CA ALA A 28 8.61 12.16 -5.95
C ALA A 28 7.83 11.63 -7.16
N PRO A 29 8.15 10.44 -7.76
CA PRO A 29 7.41 9.97 -8.93
C PRO A 29 5.91 9.77 -8.70
N VAL A 30 5.49 9.38 -7.49
CA VAL A 30 4.06 9.22 -7.16
C VAL A 30 3.38 10.57 -7.01
N LEU A 31 4.05 11.53 -6.34
CA LEU A 31 3.53 12.90 -6.21
C LEU A 31 3.39 13.58 -7.56
N ASP A 32 4.37 13.44 -8.44
CA ASP A 32 4.36 13.97 -9.80
C ASP A 32 3.20 13.37 -10.64
N ILE A 33 2.95 12.08 -10.52
CA ILE A 33 1.82 11.43 -11.20
C ILE A 33 0.49 12.01 -10.72
N ILE A 34 0.33 12.21 -9.42
CA ILE A 34 -0.92 12.73 -8.84
C ILE A 34 -1.12 14.20 -9.26
N THR A 35 -0.10 15.03 -9.15
CA THR A 35 -0.21 16.45 -9.49
C THR A 35 -0.44 16.68 -10.98
N ASN A 36 0.34 16.01 -11.83
CA ASN A 36 0.25 16.24 -13.28
C ASN A 36 -0.99 15.62 -13.92
N ASN A 37 -1.58 14.56 -13.33
CA ASN A 37 -2.66 13.84 -13.95
C ASN A 37 -4.01 13.96 -13.22
N LEU A 38 -4.03 14.34 -11.96
CA LEU A 38 -5.27 14.50 -11.18
C LEU A 38 -5.50 15.94 -10.74
N LEU A 39 -4.52 16.58 -10.07
CA LEU A 39 -4.60 17.95 -9.55
C LEU A 39 -4.18 18.98 -10.62
N ASN A 40 -4.76 18.92 -11.80
CA ASN A 40 -4.26 19.64 -12.98
C ASN A 40 -5.25 20.64 -13.59
N ASN A 41 -6.33 20.97 -12.86
CA ASN A 41 -7.44 21.83 -13.32
C ASN A 41 -8.20 21.32 -14.56
N LEU A 42 -7.91 20.08 -15.00
CA LEU A 42 -8.64 19.40 -16.09
C LEU A 42 -9.49 18.25 -15.56
N ILE A 43 -8.91 17.42 -14.69
CA ILE A 43 -9.61 16.32 -14.03
C ILE A 43 -10.21 16.81 -12.72
N TRP A 44 -9.37 17.51 -11.91
CA TRP A 44 -9.77 18.07 -10.63
C TRP A 44 -8.99 19.35 -10.34
N PRO A 45 -9.58 20.31 -9.55
CA PRO A 45 -8.87 21.54 -9.19
C PRO A 45 -7.54 21.26 -8.53
N ASP A 46 -6.54 22.10 -8.79
CA ASP A 46 -5.24 21.99 -8.17
C ASP A 46 -5.28 22.55 -6.74
N PHE A 47 -5.61 21.70 -5.79
CA PHE A 47 -5.66 22.03 -4.36
C PHE A 47 -4.27 22.18 -3.70
N THR A 48 -3.20 22.03 -4.47
CA THR A 48 -1.84 22.39 -3.99
C THR A 48 -1.59 23.89 -4.06
N VAL A 49 -2.48 24.65 -4.73
CA VAL A 49 -2.39 26.11 -4.86
C VAL A 49 -3.68 26.83 -4.44
N ILE A 50 -4.73 26.15 -4.06
CA ILE A 50 -6.05 26.70 -3.67
C ILE A 50 -6.19 26.63 -2.13
N PRO A 51 -6.70 27.72 -1.47
CA PRO A 51 -7.08 29.04 -2.02
C PRO A 51 -5.86 29.91 -2.37
N SER A 52 -4.70 29.60 -1.88
CA SER A 52 -3.40 30.18 -2.25
C SER A 52 -2.29 29.19 -1.93
N VAL A 53 -1.10 29.37 -2.50
CA VAL A 53 0.07 28.49 -2.24
C VAL A 53 0.39 28.38 -0.73
N SER A 54 0.29 29.51 0.01
CA SER A 54 0.56 29.53 1.46
C SER A 54 -0.56 28.91 2.32
N LYS A 55 -1.76 28.76 1.78
CA LYS A 55 -2.94 28.19 2.45
C LYS A 55 -3.51 26.99 1.66
N ALA A 56 -2.66 26.29 0.93
CA ALA A 56 -3.07 25.14 0.12
C ALA A 56 -3.75 24.07 0.97
N VAL A 57 -4.85 23.50 0.45
CA VAL A 57 -5.58 22.42 1.12
C VAL A 57 -4.76 21.13 1.11
N ILE A 58 -4.03 20.87 0.01
CA ILE A 58 -3.07 19.76 -0.09
C ILE A 58 -1.66 20.31 -0.03
N ARG A 59 -0.87 19.84 0.92
CA ARG A 59 0.57 20.09 0.96
C ARG A 59 1.32 18.84 0.58
N LEU A 60 2.18 18.94 -0.44
CA LEU A 60 3.00 17.82 -0.88
C LEU A 60 4.21 17.69 0.04
N LYS A 61 4.50 16.46 0.46
CA LYS A 61 5.69 16.12 1.23
C LYS A 61 6.40 14.94 0.59
N GLU A 62 7.51 15.23 -0.04
CA GLU A 62 8.36 14.18 -0.60
C GLU A 62 9.13 13.46 0.52
N ILE A 63 9.19 12.13 0.41
CA ILE A 63 10.04 11.28 1.25
C ILE A 63 10.94 10.42 0.37
N PRO A 64 12.18 10.15 0.81
CA PRO A 64 13.14 9.39 0.01
C PRO A 64 12.78 7.89 -0.04
N LEU A 65 13.00 7.27 -1.20
CA LEU A 65 12.86 5.83 -1.38
C LEU A 65 13.88 5.09 -0.48
N GLU A 66 13.43 4.00 0.15
CA GLU A 66 14.22 3.11 1.00
C GLU A 66 14.94 3.79 2.18
N ARG A 67 14.43 4.93 2.61
CA ARG A 67 14.94 5.62 3.82
C ARG A 67 13.76 5.97 4.73
N PRO A 68 13.92 5.78 6.05
CA PRO A 68 12.86 6.13 6.99
C PRO A 68 12.65 7.64 7.03
N SER A 69 11.38 8.03 7.05
CA SER A 69 10.94 9.42 7.24
C SER A 69 9.98 9.47 8.41
N VAL A 70 10.26 10.34 9.37
CA VAL A 70 9.40 10.52 10.55
C VAL A 70 8.22 11.40 10.18
N LEU A 71 7.02 10.89 10.45
CA LEU A 71 5.73 11.55 10.25
C LEU A 71 5.00 11.51 11.59
N ASP A 72 5.12 12.57 12.37
CA ASP A 72 4.62 12.67 13.75
C ASP A 72 5.16 11.50 14.62
N ARG A 73 4.31 10.56 15.01
CA ARG A 73 4.65 9.41 15.88
C ARG A 73 4.96 8.12 15.14
N ILE A 74 5.03 8.17 13.83
CA ILE A 74 5.38 7.00 13.02
C ILE A 74 6.57 7.29 12.14
N SER A 75 7.32 6.26 11.82
CA SER A 75 8.33 6.26 10.77
C SER A 75 7.83 5.45 9.59
N VAL A 76 7.96 6.01 8.39
CA VAL A 76 7.52 5.38 7.14
C VAL A 76 8.70 5.26 6.20
N THR A 77 8.93 4.05 5.69
CA THR A 77 9.97 3.77 4.69
C THR A 77 9.29 3.24 3.43
N PRO A 78 9.27 4.00 2.32
CA PRO A 78 8.74 3.51 1.05
C PRO A 78 9.72 2.52 0.41
N VAL A 79 9.20 1.43 -0.14
CA VAL A 79 9.97 0.40 -0.85
C VAL A 79 9.33 0.16 -2.21
N LEU A 80 10.12 0.21 -3.29
CA LEU A 80 9.61 -0.01 -4.65
C LEU A 80 9.06 -1.43 -4.78
N VAL A 81 7.90 -1.55 -5.43
CA VAL A 81 7.25 -2.82 -5.76
C VAL A 81 6.98 -2.93 -7.26
N THR A 82 6.64 -4.13 -7.72
CA THR A 82 6.39 -4.39 -9.14
C THR A 82 4.91 -4.25 -9.46
N HIS A 83 4.53 -3.17 -10.11
CA HIS A 83 3.15 -2.96 -10.56
C HIS A 83 3.13 -2.29 -11.94
N THR A 84 1.95 -2.21 -12.57
CA THR A 84 1.76 -1.61 -13.89
C THR A 84 1.99 -0.10 -13.93
N VAL A 85 1.86 0.58 -12.78
CA VAL A 85 2.22 1.99 -12.57
C VAL A 85 3.25 2.09 -11.46
N TYR A 86 3.94 3.23 -11.36
CA TYR A 86 4.93 3.44 -10.30
C TYR A 86 4.26 3.31 -8.92
N THR A 87 4.63 2.30 -8.17
CA THR A 87 4.02 1.95 -6.90
C THR A 87 5.08 1.66 -5.84
N VAL A 88 4.82 2.08 -4.62
CA VAL A 88 5.64 1.76 -3.45
C VAL A 88 4.79 1.07 -2.39
N GLY A 89 5.36 0.03 -1.80
CA GLY A 89 4.91 -0.49 -0.51
C GLY A 89 5.60 0.26 0.63
N PHE A 90 5.26 -0.06 1.86
CA PHE A 90 5.73 0.68 3.03
C PHE A 90 6.13 -0.24 4.17
N VAL A 91 7.22 0.13 4.85
CA VAL A 91 7.51 -0.30 6.23
C VAL A 91 7.02 0.83 7.14
N VAL A 92 6.12 0.54 8.05
CA VAL A 92 5.56 1.51 9.01
C VAL A 92 5.92 1.09 10.42
N ARG A 93 6.51 2.01 11.21
CA ARG A 93 6.94 1.75 12.59
C ARG A 93 6.41 2.82 13.52
N GLN A 94 6.10 2.41 14.73
CA GLN A 94 5.84 3.30 15.86
C GLN A 94 7.15 3.74 16.53
N ASP A 95 7.08 4.68 17.48
CA ASP A 95 8.24 5.19 18.23
C ASP A 95 8.97 4.10 19.02
N ASP A 96 8.27 3.02 19.42
CA ASP A 96 8.85 1.87 20.13
C ASP A 96 9.54 0.86 19.21
N GLY A 97 9.58 1.12 17.90
CA GLY A 97 10.22 0.28 16.88
C GLY A 97 9.33 -0.82 16.32
N ARG A 98 8.20 -1.16 16.97
CA ARG A 98 7.25 -2.15 16.44
C ARG A 98 6.53 -1.59 15.22
N GLY A 99 6.17 -2.45 14.29
CA GLY A 99 5.56 -2.00 13.06
C GLY A 99 4.93 -3.09 12.22
N PHE A 100 4.52 -2.70 11.04
CA PHE A 100 3.99 -3.60 10.02
C PHE A 100 4.52 -3.20 8.64
N MET A 101 4.34 -4.09 7.67
CA MET A 101 4.63 -3.80 6.28
C MET A 101 3.37 -3.90 5.44
N PHE A 102 3.31 -3.10 4.38
CA PHE A 102 2.21 -3.08 3.43
C PHE A 102 2.75 -3.07 2.01
N THR A 103 2.42 -4.09 1.21
CA THR A 103 2.94 -4.18 -0.16
C THR A 103 2.35 -3.14 -1.10
N ALA A 104 1.18 -2.58 -0.79
CA ALA A 104 0.30 -1.96 -1.79
C ALA A 104 -0.02 -2.94 -2.92
N ASP A 105 -0.42 -2.46 -4.10
CA ASP A 105 -0.65 -3.31 -5.27
C ASP A 105 0.68 -3.77 -5.85
N THR A 106 0.85 -5.08 -5.97
CA THR A 106 2.10 -5.63 -6.50
C THR A 106 1.92 -7.02 -7.12
N GLY A 107 2.62 -7.24 -8.23
CA GLY A 107 2.97 -8.58 -8.69
C GLY A 107 4.15 -9.15 -7.89
N PRO A 108 4.72 -10.29 -8.34
CA PRO A 108 5.94 -10.81 -7.76
C PRO A 108 7.05 -9.75 -7.77
N THR A 109 7.55 -9.40 -6.57
CA THR A 109 8.56 -8.36 -6.37
C THR A 109 9.66 -8.88 -5.46
N LYS A 110 10.92 -8.71 -5.88
CA LYS A 110 12.05 -9.22 -5.10
C LYS A 110 12.43 -8.26 -3.98
N ARG A 111 12.55 -6.97 -4.31
CA ARG A 111 13.12 -5.98 -3.39
C ARG A 111 12.33 -5.82 -2.10
N PHE A 112 11.02 -5.80 -2.17
CA PHE A 112 10.17 -5.68 -0.98
C PHE A 112 10.38 -6.86 -0.01
N TRP A 113 10.49 -8.08 -0.53
CA TRP A 113 10.68 -9.28 0.29
C TRP A 113 12.10 -9.38 0.87
N GLU A 114 13.12 -8.91 0.15
CA GLU A 114 14.48 -8.76 0.70
C GLU A 114 14.49 -7.81 1.90
N VAL A 115 13.79 -6.65 1.78
CA VAL A 115 13.63 -5.72 2.90
C VAL A 115 12.88 -6.40 4.04
N ALA A 116 11.77 -7.09 3.76
CA ALA A 116 11.00 -7.80 4.78
C ALA A 116 11.81 -8.84 5.54
N GLY A 117 12.73 -9.56 4.88
CA GLY A 117 13.64 -10.51 5.52
C GLY A 117 14.64 -9.85 6.47
N GLY A 118 15.06 -8.62 6.18
CA GLY A 118 15.98 -7.85 7.02
C GLY A 118 15.32 -7.12 8.20
N GLU A 119 14.02 -6.90 8.13
CA GLU A 119 13.28 -6.13 9.13
C GLU A 119 13.01 -6.96 10.40
N LYS A 120 13.27 -6.37 11.57
CA LYS A 120 12.93 -6.94 12.88
C LYS A 120 11.70 -6.23 13.45
N ASP A 121 11.06 -6.82 14.44
CA ASP A 121 9.94 -6.23 15.19
C ASP A 121 8.75 -5.80 14.28
N ILE A 122 8.56 -6.55 13.19
CA ILE A 122 7.39 -6.45 12.31
C ILE A 122 6.36 -7.48 12.78
N GLY A 123 5.21 -6.99 13.26
CA GLY A 123 4.12 -7.83 13.77
C GLY A 123 3.40 -8.59 12.65
N PHE A 124 3.24 -7.95 11.48
CA PHE A 124 2.59 -8.57 10.33
C PHE A 124 2.92 -7.86 9.01
N ILE A 125 2.61 -8.53 7.91
CA ILE A 125 2.72 -8.00 6.55
C ILE A 125 1.34 -8.04 5.89
N ILE A 126 0.84 -6.92 5.39
CA ILE A 126 -0.36 -6.85 4.55
C ILE A 126 0.08 -6.99 3.10
N ALA A 127 -0.41 -8.03 2.43
CA ALA A 127 0.02 -8.38 1.07
C ALA A 127 -1.15 -8.39 0.07
N ASP A 128 -0.88 -7.90 -1.15
CA ASP A 128 -1.80 -8.03 -2.29
C ASP A 128 -1.95 -9.50 -2.70
N VAL A 129 -3.19 -9.97 -2.82
CA VAL A 129 -3.55 -11.17 -3.57
C VAL A 129 -4.89 -10.93 -4.23
N SER A 130 -4.87 -10.59 -5.49
CA SER A 130 -6.06 -10.12 -6.22
C SER A 130 -6.79 -11.21 -6.99
N PHE A 131 -6.10 -12.29 -7.38
CA PHE A 131 -6.62 -13.32 -8.29
C PHE A 131 -6.37 -14.73 -7.78
N PRO A 132 -7.25 -15.71 -8.11
CA PRO A 132 -7.00 -17.13 -7.84
C PRO A 132 -5.90 -17.69 -8.74
N ASN A 133 -5.30 -18.81 -8.34
CA ASN A 133 -4.16 -19.41 -9.04
C ASN A 133 -4.42 -19.72 -10.51
N ARG A 134 -5.65 -20.09 -10.90
CA ARG A 134 -6.02 -20.33 -12.31
C ARG A 134 -5.93 -19.09 -13.20
N LEU A 135 -5.83 -17.90 -12.63
CA LEU A 135 -5.69 -16.61 -13.33
C LEU A 135 -4.28 -16.01 -13.16
N ALA A 136 -3.24 -16.85 -13.01
CA ALA A 136 -1.86 -16.42 -12.81
C ALA A 136 -1.36 -15.50 -13.93
N ASP A 137 -1.70 -15.79 -15.19
CA ASP A 137 -1.31 -14.96 -16.33
C ASP A 137 -1.94 -13.56 -16.25
N LEU A 138 -3.22 -13.49 -15.87
CA LEU A 138 -3.92 -12.22 -15.67
C LEU A 138 -3.34 -11.45 -14.48
N ALA A 139 -3.04 -12.12 -13.37
CA ALA A 139 -2.39 -11.53 -12.20
C ALA A 139 -1.05 -10.91 -12.60
N THR A 140 -0.21 -11.64 -13.31
CA THR A 140 1.08 -11.15 -13.80
C THR A 140 0.92 -9.95 -14.74
N LEU A 141 0.02 -10.03 -15.71
CA LEU A 141 -0.24 -8.96 -16.69
C LEU A 141 -0.73 -7.67 -16.02
N SER A 142 -1.54 -7.79 -14.97
CA SER A 142 -2.11 -6.66 -14.24
C SER A 142 -1.27 -6.19 -13.04
N GLY A 143 -0.12 -6.83 -12.81
CA GLY A 143 0.79 -6.46 -11.72
C GLY A 143 0.26 -6.79 -10.32
N HIS A 144 -0.40 -7.94 -10.18
CA HIS A 144 -0.93 -8.46 -8.93
C HIS A 144 -0.45 -9.89 -8.66
N MET A 145 -0.80 -10.44 -7.49
CA MET A 145 -0.43 -11.79 -7.09
C MET A 145 -1.63 -12.73 -6.99
N THR A 146 -1.31 -14.02 -7.08
CA THR A 146 -2.16 -15.15 -6.69
C THR A 146 -1.68 -15.75 -5.37
N PRO A 147 -2.46 -16.64 -4.71
CA PRO A 147 -2.01 -17.36 -3.53
C PRO A 147 -0.67 -18.08 -3.71
N SER A 148 -0.46 -18.78 -4.83
CA SER A 148 0.80 -19.49 -5.10
C SER A 148 1.98 -18.52 -5.19
N MET A 149 1.84 -17.39 -5.88
CA MET A 149 2.89 -16.38 -6.02
C MET A 149 3.29 -15.77 -4.66
N LEU A 150 2.32 -15.49 -3.78
CA LEU A 150 2.63 -15.03 -2.43
C LEU A 150 3.34 -16.12 -1.62
N MET A 151 2.86 -17.36 -1.66
CA MET A 151 3.48 -18.47 -0.93
C MET A 151 4.91 -18.75 -1.41
N GLU A 152 5.15 -18.71 -2.72
CA GLU A 152 6.49 -18.82 -3.30
C GLU A 152 7.40 -17.67 -2.83
N SER A 153 6.89 -16.45 -2.75
CA SER A 153 7.64 -15.30 -2.23
C SER A 153 8.00 -15.47 -0.75
N ILE A 154 7.06 -15.95 0.07
CA ILE A 154 7.28 -16.26 1.50
C ILE A 154 8.38 -17.30 1.66
N ASP A 155 8.36 -18.38 0.88
CA ASP A 155 9.32 -19.47 0.96
C ASP A 155 10.71 -19.05 0.46
N ALA A 156 10.76 -18.35 -0.66
CA ALA A 156 12.01 -17.88 -1.27
C ALA A 156 12.80 -16.90 -0.39
N HIS A 157 12.11 -16.18 0.52
CA HIS A 157 12.73 -15.20 1.42
C HIS A 157 12.66 -15.59 2.90
N GLU A 158 12.37 -16.87 3.19
CA GLU A 158 12.37 -17.44 4.55
C GLU A 158 11.46 -16.70 5.54
N LEU A 159 10.29 -16.20 5.05
CA LEU A 159 9.33 -15.42 5.83
C LEU A 159 8.22 -16.27 6.47
N GLY A 160 8.40 -17.58 6.57
CA GLY A 160 7.38 -18.52 7.02
C GLY A 160 6.93 -18.35 8.48
N ASP A 161 7.72 -17.68 9.33
CA ASP A 161 7.41 -17.32 10.71
C ASP A 161 6.62 -16.00 10.84
N ARG A 162 6.49 -15.22 9.76
CA ARG A 162 5.77 -13.94 9.73
C ARG A 162 4.28 -14.15 9.55
N LEU A 163 3.49 -13.30 10.20
CA LEU A 163 2.04 -13.23 9.99
C LEU A 163 1.72 -12.39 8.75
N PHE A 164 0.90 -12.93 7.87
CA PHE A 164 0.44 -12.24 6.67
C PHE A 164 -1.06 -11.98 6.74
N TYR A 165 -1.45 -10.78 6.33
CA TYR A 165 -2.84 -10.43 6.05
C TYR A 165 -3.00 -10.24 4.54
N VAL A 166 -3.85 -11.05 3.93
CA VAL A 166 -4.20 -10.92 2.52
C VAL A 166 -5.19 -9.79 2.34
N SER A 167 -4.88 -8.90 1.41
CA SER A 167 -5.70 -7.75 1.02
C SER A 167 -5.95 -7.72 -0.49
N HIS A 168 -6.74 -6.76 -0.96
CA HIS A 168 -7.00 -6.45 -2.37
C HIS A 168 -7.67 -7.59 -3.17
N MET A 169 -8.24 -8.59 -2.51
CA MET A 169 -8.98 -9.66 -3.19
C MET A 169 -10.13 -9.06 -4.02
N LYS A 170 -10.19 -9.38 -5.30
CA LYS A 170 -11.35 -9.01 -6.12
C LYS A 170 -12.59 -9.73 -5.58
N PRO A 171 -13.69 -9.03 -5.24
CA PRO A 171 -14.82 -9.62 -4.52
C PRO A 171 -15.39 -10.89 -5.16
N VAL A 172 -15.39 -10.95 -6.48
CA VAL A 172 -15.88 -12.10 -7.25
C VAL A 172 -15.02 -13.35 -7.05
N PHE A 173 -13.75 -13.21 -6.67
CA PHE A 173 -12.79 -14.29 -6.48
C PHE A 173 -12.44 -14.56 -5.01
N ALA A 174 -12.91 -13.74 -4.09
CA ALA A 174 -12.48 -13.80 -2.69
C ALA A 174 -12.65 -15.20 -2.06
N ARG A 175 -13.79 -15.87 -2.30
CA ARG A 175 -14.05 -17.23 -1.80
C ARG A 175 -13.06 -18.25 -2.35
N GLU A 176 -12.71 -18.15 -3.62
CA GLU A 176 -11.77 -19.07 -4.28
C GLU A 176 -10.35 -18.87 -3.75
N ILE A 177 -9.91 -17.62 -3.63
CA ILE A 177 -8.60 -17.25 -3.06
C ILE A 177 -8.46 -17.78 -1.62
N ILE A 178 -9.48 -17.56 -0.78
CA ILE A 178 -9.51 -18.07 0.61
C ILE A 178 -9.37 -19.59 0.62
N ALA A 179 -10.17 -20.30 -0.19
CA ALA A 179 -10.13 -21.76 -0.25
C ALA A 179 -8.77 -22.30 -0.75
N GLU A 180 -8.06 -21.57 -1.62
CA GLU A 180 -6.72 -21.94 -2.06
C GLU A 180 -5.69 -21.84 -0.93
N PHE A 181 -5.75 -20.78 -0.13
CA PHE A 181 -4.91 -20.65 1.08
C PHE A 181 -5.26 -21.70 2.15
N GLU A 182 -6.53 -21.97 2.40
CA GLU A 182 -6.95 -23.01 3.36
C GLU A 182 -6.42 -24.38 2.97
N ARG A 183 -6.48 -24.74 1.67
CA ARG A 183 -5.91 -26.01 1.15
C ARG A 183 -4.39 -26.09 1.31
N SER A 184 -3.69 -24.96 1.33
CA SER A 184 -2.23 -24.96 1.56
C SER A 184 -1.83 -25.37 2.98
N GLY A 185 -2.76 -25.30 3.92
CA GLY A 185 -2.52 -25.61 5.34
C GLY A 185 -1.65 -24.58 6.08
N ARG A 186 -1.28 -23.45 5.47
CA ARG A 186 -0.48 -22.41 6.11
C ARG A 186 -1.27 -21.71 7.21
N LYS A 187 -0.71 -21.69 8.42
CA LYS A 187 -1.35 -21.10 9.60
C LYS A 187 -1.03 -19.61 9.81
N ASN A 188 -0.05 -19.11 9.10
CA ASN A 188 0.42 -17.73 9.18
C ASN A 188 -0.23 -16.78 8.15
N ILE A 189 -1.29 -17.22 7.47
CA ILE A 189 -2.09 -16.42 6.54
C ILE A 189 -3.44 -16.11 7.17
N ARG A 190 -3.83 -14.85 7.08
CA ARG A 190 -5.13 -14.34 7.51
C ARG A 190 -5.73 -13.46 6.42
N PHE A 191 -7.03 -13.17 6.53
CA PHE A 191 -7.75 -12.35 5.56
C PHE A 191 -8.30 -11.11 6.26
N LEU A 192 -7.97 -9.95 5.75
CA LEU A 192 -8.49 -8.68 6.27
C LEU A 192 -10.01 -8.61 6.14
N ARG A 193 -10.64 -8.14 7.20
CA ARG A 193 -12.07 -7.83 7.21
C ARG A 193 -12.28 -6.33 7.27
N GLN A 194 -13.36 -5.86 6.68
CA GLN A 194 -13.71 -4.45 6.76
C GLN A 194 -13.86 -4.02 8.22
N SER A 195 -13.27 -2.87 8.56
CA SER A 195 -13.27 -2.28 9.91
C SER A 195 -12.52 -3.13 10.96
N GLU A 196 -11.72 -4.10 10.56
CA GLU A 196 -10.85 -4.83 11.49
C GLU A 196 -9.73 -3.92 11.99
N ILE A 197 -9.48 -3.97 13.31
CA ILE A 197 -8.37 -3.24 13.93
C ILE A 197 -7.22 -4.24 14.14
N LEU A 198 -6.07 -3.93 13.54
CA LEU A 198 -4.84 -4.69 13.73
C LEU A 198 -3.94 -3.96 14.73
N THR A 199 -3.27 -4.73 15.59
CA THR A 199 -2.33 -4.18 16.58
C THR A 199 -0.94 -4.74 16.34
N VAL A 200 0.09 -3.90 16.35
CA VAL A 200 1.51 -4.25 16.23
C VAL A 200 2.17 -4.37 17.59
#